data_ff5d0662cf66328e3e880c89b8ac9768
#
_entry.id   ff5d0662cf66328e3e880c89b8ac9768
#
_cell.length_a   1.000
_cell.length_b   1.000
_cell.length_c   1.000
_cell.angle_alpha   90.00
_cell.angle_beta   90.00
_cell.angle_gamma   90.00
#
_symmetry.space_group_name_H-M   'P 1'
#
loop_
_entity.id
_entity.type
_entity.pdbx_description
1 polymer ?
#
loop_
_entity_poly.entity_id
_entity_poly.type
_entity_poly.pdbx_seq_one_letter_code
_entity_poly.pdbx_strand_id
1 'polypeptide(L)'
;MGEPERRQSLSKLDGFSMPNICLGTSPLGGMPDTYGYDVDEAQAVATIRHALDRGLTFIDTSNEYGDGESERRIGTVLRESGASGHRVLIASKADPARGQRILDGDRVRESFAESAARLGVDRLDVYYLHDPERFDFADMVKPGSSLDAIRELKAQGLVGLIGVAGGDLGEMRRYLDTGLMDIILNHNHFTLLDRSATPLITDCVSAGVAFVNAAPYASGILAKPLASSPRYRYQAPTPTLVATVEWLHRICGTFGVPLAALALQFSTRDPRIRSTVVGVSAPQRIDELMRNAARSIPPELCELVEDRLAPQTG
;
A
#
# COMPACT_ATOMS: atom_id res chain seq x y z
N MET A 1 -38.22 4.24 -5.83
CA MET A 1 -37.58 5.55 -6.00
C MET A 1 -36.52 5.64 -4.92
N GLY A 2 -35.25 5.76 -5.16
CA GLY A 2 -34.41 6.03 -6.29
C GLY A 2 -33.00 5.56 -6.04
N GLU A 3 -32.48 4.87 -7.01
CA GLU A 3 -31.04 4.69 -7.18
C GLU A 3 -30.70 5.35 -8.52
N PRO A 4 -30.15 6.53 -8.56
CA PRO A 4 -29.14 6.84 -9.56
C PRO A 4 -28.01 7.79 -9.12
N GLU A 5 -27.80 8.11 -7.84
CA GLU A 5 -26.78 9.11 -7.47
C GLU A 5 -25.39 8.58 -7.14
N ARG A 6 -25.16 7.26 -7.09
CA ARG A 6 -23.87 6.67 -6.69
C ARG A 6 -22.87 6.40 -7.83
N ARG A 7 -23.15 6.74 -9.08
CA ARG A 7 -22.29 6.41 -10.23
C ARG A 7 -21.50 7.59 -10.84
N GLN A 8 -21.65 8.81 -10.39
CA GLN A 8 -21.02 9.96 -11.03
C GLN A 8 -19.61 10.33 -10.53
N SER A 9 -19.11 9.73 -9.45
CA SER A 9 -17.83 10.12 -8.81
C SER A 9 -16.58 9.33 -9.26
N LEU A 10 -16.72 8.31 -10.10
CA LEU A 10 -15.60 7.42 -10.48
C LEU A 10 -14.97 7.71 -11.86
N SER A 11 -15.24 8.84 -12.47
CA SER A 11 -14.81 9.15 -13.84
C SER A 11 -13.28 9.18 -14.06
N LYS A 12 -12.49 9.43 -13.02
CA LYS A 12 -11.01 9.42 -13.12
C LYS A 12 -10.42 8.01 -13.20
N LEU A 13 -11.18 6.98 -12.81
CA LEU A 13 -10.76 5.58 -12.76
C LEU A 13 -11.46 4.72 -13.81
N ASP A 14 -12.27 5.30 -14.68
CA ASP A 14 -13.03 4.58 -15.69
C ASP A 14 -12.07 3.80 -16.60
N GLY A 15 -12.20 2.47 -16.59
CA GLY A 15 -11.34 1.54 -17.33
C GLY A 15 -10.10 1.05 -16.58
N PHE A 16 -9.82 1.50 -15.35
CA PHE A 16 -8.70 1.02 -14.54
C PHE A 16 -9.18 0.00 -13.49
N SER A 17 -9.07 -1.29 -13.82
CA SER A 17 -9.39 -2.37 -12.89
C SER A 17 -8.17 -2.68 -12.01
N MET A 18 -8.28 -2.42 -10.72
CA MET A 18 -7.23 -2.64 -9.75
C MET A 18 -7.59 -3.84 -8.86
N PRO A 19 -6.71 -4.87 -8.74
CA PRO A 19 -6.93 -5.97 -7.81
C PRO A 19 -7.09 -5.47 -6.38
N ASN A 20 -7.95 -6.14 -5.61
CA ASN A 20 -8.24 -5.78 -4.21
C ASN A 20 -7.03 -5.99 -3.27
N ILE A 21 -6.08 -6.83 -3.66
CA ILE A 21 -4.83 -7.06 -2.93
C ILE A 21 -3.67 -6.71 -3.86
N CYS A 22 -2.73 -5.94 -3.33
CA CYS A 22 -1.49 -5.54 -3.96
C CYS A 22 -0.29 -6.13 -3.21
N LEU A 23 0.66 -6.68 -3.95
CA LEU A 23 1.94 -7.16 -3.41
C LEU A 23 2.83 -5.96 -3.05
N GLY A 24 3.06 -5.72 -1.77
CA GLY A 24 4.04 -4.75 -1.30
C GLY A 24 5.45 -5.35 -1.26
N THR A 25 6.38 -4.74 -1.96
CA THR A 25 7.72 -5.30 -2.16
C THR A 25 8.83 -4.62 -1.35
N SER A 26 8.50 -3.70 -0.47
CA SER A 26 9.49 -3.07 0.42
C SER A 26 10.33 -4.11 1.20
N PRO A 27 9.75 -5.20 1.79
CA PRO A 27 10.57 -6.23 2.43
C PRO A 27 11.49 -7.01 1.47
N LEU A 28 11.19 -6.99 0.18
CA LEU A 28 11.95 -7.69 -0.86
C LEU A 28 13.13 -6.88 -1.40
N GLY A 29 13.34 -5.66 -0.91
CA GLY A 29 14.48 -4.81 -1.27
C GLY A 29 15.80 -5.17 -0.56
N GLY A 30 15.78 -6.07 0.45
CA GLY A 30 16.97 -6.31 1.27
C GLY A 30 17.25 -5.12 2.20
N MET A 31 16.35 -4.86 3.16
CA MET A 31 16.40 -3.69 4.06
C MET A 31 16.45 -4.15 5.53
N PRO A 32 17.56 -4.79 5.98
CA PRO A 32 17.64 -5.38 7.32
C PRO A 32 17.50 -4.35 8.45
N ASP A 33 17.98 -3.12 8.26
CA ASP A 33 17.88 -2.05 9.26
C ASP A 33 16.41 -1.65 9.50
N THR A 34 15.56 -1.73 8.47
CA THR A 34 14.14 -1.39 8.56
C THR A 34 13.33 -2.54 9.17
N TYR A 35 13.57 -3.77 8.73
CA TYR A 35 12.73 -4.92 9.06
C TYR A 35 13.28 -5.81 10.17
N GLY A 36 14.56 -5.69 10.50
CA GLY A 36 15.25 -6.58 11.45
C GLY A 36 15.56 -7.97 10.87
N TYR A 37 15.38 -8.16 9.57
CA TYR A 37 15.76 -9.35 8.81
C TYR A 37 16.11 -8.97 7.38
N ASP A 38 16.94 -9.77 6.73
CA ASP A 38 17.30 -9.62 5.33
C ASP A 38 16.50 -10.58 4.44
N VAL A 39 16.32 -10.20 3.17
CA VAL A 39 15.75 -11.04 2.11
C VAL A 39 16.72 -10.98 0.93
N ASP A 40 17.39 -12.07 0.68
CA ASP A 40 18.31 -12.18 -0.45
C ASP A 40 17.57 -12.15 -1.81
N GLU A 41 18.33 -11.98 -2.87
CA GLU A 41 17.80 -11.88 -4.23
C GLU A 41 17.02 -13.15 -4.65
N ALA A 42 17.57 -14.33 -4.34
CA ALA A 42 16.93 -15.59 -4.72
C ALA A 42 15.57 -15.77 -4.07
N GLN A 43 15.46 -15.47 -2.76
CA GLN A 43 14.21 -15.51 -2.03
C GLN A 43 13.23 -14.44 -2.52
N ALA A 44 13.70 -13.24 -2.81
CA ALA A 44 12.85 -12.14 -3.32
C ALA A 44 12.27 -12.50 -4.70
N VAL A 45 13.11 -12.93 -5.64
CA VAL A 45 12.69 -13.36 -6.98
C VAL A 45 11.73 -14.53 -6.92
N ALA A 46 12.00 -15.54 -6.08
CA ALA A 46 11.08 -16.66 -5.86
C ALA A 46 9.73 -16.20 -5.30
N THR A 47 9.74 -15.22 -4.38
CA THR A 47 8.51 -14.66 -3.79
C THR A 47 7.67 -13.91 -4.82
N ILE A 48 8.28 -13.05 -5.64
CA ILE A 48 7.59 -12.30 -6.69
C ILE A 48 7.00 -13.27 -7.73
N ARG A 49 7.79 -14.24 -8.19
CA ARG A 49 7.32 -15.26 -9.15
C ARG A 49 6.13 -16.03 -8.59
N HIS A 50 6.24 -16.52 -7.35
CA HIS A 50 5.15 -17.24 -6.69
C HIS A 50 3.89 -16.38 -6.53
N ALA A 51 4.03 -15.08 -6.25
CA ALA A 51 2.90 -14.15 -6.17
C ALA A 51 2.16 -14.03 -7.51
N LEU A 52 2.90 -13.88 -8.62
CA LEU A 52 2.31 -13.84 -9.96
C LEU A 52 1.63 -15.17 -10.35
N ASP A 53 2.25 -16.30 -10.02
CA ASP A 53 1.68 -17.65 -10.24
C ASP A 53 0.37 -17.84 -9.44
N ARG A 54 0.22 -17.16 -8.29
CA ARG A 54 -1.00 -17.15 -7.47
C ARG A 54 -2.01 -16.09 -7.87
N GLY A 55 -1.76 -15.35 -8.96
CA GLY A 55 -2.68 -14.34 -9.50
C GLY A 55 -2.63 -12.98 -8.81
N LEU A 56 -1.61 -12.69 -8.00
CA LEU A 56 -1.35 -11.35 -7.47
C LEU A 56 -0.69 -10.50 -8.56
N THR A 57 -1.50 -9.86 -9.38
CA THR A 57 -1.07 -9.13 -10.58
C THR A 57 -0.96 -7.62 -10.37
N PHE A 58 -1.01 -7.14 -9.14
CA PHE A 58 -0.72 -5.76 -8.79
C PHE A 58 0.44 -5.71 -7.81
N ILE A 59 1.51 -5.00 -8.18
CA ILE A 59 2.77 -4.88 -7.42
C ILE A 59 3.00 -3.41 -7.07
N ASP A 60 3.26 -3.13 -5.79
CA ASP A 60 3.71 -1.83 -5.28
C ASP A 60 5.18 -1.92 -4.87
N THR A 61 6.00 -1.03 -5.44
CA THR A 61 7.41 -0.87 -5.14
C THR A 61 7.78 0.60 -4.96
N SER A 62 9.07 0.93 -4.87
CA SER A 62 9.60 2.29 -4.80
C SER A 62 11.04 2.33 -5.31
N ASN A 63 11.44 3.46 -5.84
CA ASN A 63 12.82 3.74 -6.25
C ASN A 63 13.80 3.61 -5.06
N GLU A 64 13.36 3.96 -3.83
CA GLU A 64 14.18 3.91 -2.60
C GLU A 64 14.26 2.50 -1.98
N TYR A 65 13.33 1.55 -2.29
CA TYR A 65 13.33 0.26 -1.62
C TYR A 65 14.58 -0.57 -1.92
N GLY A 66 15.44 -0.68 -0.89
CA GLY A 66 16.74 -1.33 -1.01
C GLY A 66 17.65 -0.67 -2.05
N ASP A 67 17.54 0.66 -2.20
CA ASP A 67 18.33 1.42 -3.19
C ASP A 67 18.09 0.92 -4.63
N GLY A 68 16.81 0.63 -4.94
CA GLY A 68 16.35 0.13 -6.22
C GLY A 68 16.45 -1.39 -6.37
N GLU A 69 16.92 -2.14 -5.37
CA GLU A 69 16.98 -3.61 -5.45
C GLU A 69 15.60 -4.23 -5.60
N SER A 70 14.57 -3.69 -4.93
CA SER A 70 13.20 -4.16 -5.09
C SER A 70 12.76 -4.09 -6.56
N GLU A 71 12.98 -2.96 -7.23
CA GLU A 71 12.64 -2.77 -8.65
C GLU A 71 13.47 -3.69 -9.57
N ARG A 72 14.78 -3.86 -9.32
CA ARG A 72 15.64 -4.78 -10.11
C ARG A 72 15.13 -6.22 -10.03
N ARG A 73 14.79 -6.70 -8.84
CA ARG A 73 14.27 -8.05 -8.60
C ARG A 73 12.91 -8.27 -9.26
N ILE A 74 12.02 -7.27 -9.25
CA ILE A 74 10.76 -7.30 -10.00
C ILE A 74 11.05 -7.36 -11.50
N GLY A 75 11.91 -6.48 -12.01
CA GLY A 75 12.29 -6.44 -13.43
C GLY A 75 12.89 -7.76 -13.93
N THR A 76 13.65 -8.47 -13.09
CA THR A 76 14.14 -9.82 -13.41
C THR A 76 12.98 -10.79 -13.66
N VAL A 77 11.99 -10.82 -12.76
CA VAL A 77 10.83 -11.72 -12.92
C VAL A 77 9.97 -11.32 -14.11
N LEU A 78 9.75 -10.02 -14.35
CA LEU A 78 8.95 -9.55 -15.49
C LEU A 78 9.58 -9.94 -16.83
N ARG A 79 10.90 -9.81 -16.97
CA ARG A 79 11.62 -10.23 -18.18
C ARG A 79 11.55 -11.74 -18.43
N GLU A 80 11.68 -12.55 -17.38
CA GLU A 80 11.57 -14.01 -17.46
C GLU A 80 10.16 -14.47 -17.77
N SER A 81 9.14 -13.79 -17.21
CA SER A 81 7.73 -14.13 -17.38
C SER A 81 7.18 -13.78 -18.77
N GLY A 82 7.93 -13.16 -19.59
CA GLY A 82 7.80 -12.58 -20.95
C GLY A 82 6.61 -12.93 -21.83
N ALA A 83 5.63 -13.69 -21.39
CA ALA A 83 4.42 -13.99 -22.11
C ALA A 83 3.35 -14.76 -21.29
N SER A 84 3.31 -14.69 -19.98
CA SER A 84 2.30 -15.43 -19.21
C SER A 84 0.86 -14.89 -19.34
N GLY A 85 0.60 -14.02 -20.33
CA GLY A 85 -0.76 -13.59 -20.71
C GLY A 85 -1.50 -12.72 -19.69
N HIS A 86 -0.97 -12.52 -18.51
CA HIS A 86 -1.56 -11.67 -17.49
C HIS A 86 -0.87 -10.32 -17.45
N ARG A 87 -1.64 -9.27 -17.63
CA ARG A 87 -1.14 -7.90 -17.43
C ARG A 87 -0.84 -7.69 -15.95
N VAL A 88 0.43 -7.46 -15.61
CA VAL A 88 0.85 -7.04 -14.27
C VAL A 88 0.75 -5.52 -14.18
N LEU A 89 0.03 -5.03 -13.17
CA LEU A 89 -0.02 -3.61 -12.83
C LEU A 89 1.17 -3.27 -11.92
N ILE A 90 1.89 -2.21 -12.25
CA ILE A 90 3.06 -1.77 -11.49
C ILE A 90 2.82 -0.35 -10.95
N ALA A 91 2.94 -0.24 -9.63
CA ALA A 91 3.06 1.03 -8.94
C ALA A 91 4.49 1.23 -8.44
N SER A 92 5.08 2.39 -8.70
CA SER A 92 6.34 2.81 -8.09
C SER A 92 6.23 4.24 -7.57
N LYS A 93 7.31 4.75 -6.98
CA LYS A 93 7.30 6.03 -6.28
C LYS A 93 8.54 6.85 -6.63
N ALA A 94 8.36 8.17 -6.76
CA ALA A 94 9.45 9.11 -6.91
C ALA A 94 10.12 9.35 -5.56
N ASP A 95 11.43 9.16 -5.52
CA ASP A 95 12.26 9.28 -4.34
C ASP A 95 13.46 10.19 -4.58
N PRO A 96 14.02 10.82 -3.54
CA PRO A 96 15.31 11.49 -3.61
C PRO A 96 16.43 10.54 -4.10
N ALA A 97 17.48 11.09 -4.66
CA ALA A 97 18.67 10.32 -4.91
C ALA A 97 19.30 9.88 -3.57
N ARG A 98 19.99 8.74 -3.59
CA ARG A 98 20.60 8.17 -2.39
C ARG A 98 21.41 9.20 -1.61
N GLY A 99 21.13 9.32 -0.32
CA GLY A 99 21.79 10.26 0.58
C GLY A 99 21.41 11.72 0.39
N GLN A 100 20.49 12.03 -0.51
CA GLN A 100 19.94 13.37 -0.71
C GLN A 100 18.56 13.53 -0.05
N ARG A 101 18.11 14.78 0.06
CA ARG A 101 16.80 15.15 0.63
C ARG A 101 16.05 16.12 -0.29
N ILE A 102 16.28 16.01 -1.58
CA ILE A 102 15.66 16.87 -2.60
C ILE A 102 14.80 15.99 -3.49
N LEU A 103 13.55 16.39 -3.64
CA LEU A 103 12.62 15.81 -4.58
C LEU A 103 11.97 16.95 -5.34
N ASP A 104 12.69 17.54 -6.28
CA ASP A 104 12.19 18.56 -7.21
C ASP A 104 11.69 17.92 -8.51
N GLY A 105 11.26 18.75 -9.47
CA GLY A 105 10.73 18.27 -10.74
C GLY A 105 11.74 17.46 -11.57
N ASP A 106 13.00 17.84 -11.56
CA ASP A 106 14.04 17.13 -12.30
C ASP A 106 14.30 15.76 -11.63
N ARG A 107 14.38 15.73 -10.31
CA ARG A 107 14.53 14.46 -9.58
C ARG A 107 13.36 13.51 -9.78
N VAL A 108 12.11 14.01 -9.86
CA VAL A 108 10.95 13.16 -10.18
C VAL A 108 11.10 12.50 -11.54
N ARG A 109 11.56 13.25 -12.57
CA ARG A 109 11.79 12.71 -13.93
C ARG A 109 12.93 11.69 -13.94
N GLU A 110 14.04 11.96 -13.25
CA GLU A 110 15.16 11.04 -13.10
C GLU A 110 14.74 9.76 -12.37
N SER A 111 14.03 9.90 -11.24
CA SER A 111 13.53 8.76 -10.46
C SER A 111 12.59 7.87 -11.28
N PHE A 112 11.74 8.47 -12.11
CA PHE A 112 10.91 7.72 -13.05
C PHE A 112 11.76 6.94 -14.07
N ALA A 113 12.75 7.58 -14.68
CA ALA A 113 13.62 6.93 -15.66
C ALA A 113 14.42 5.77 -15.05
N GLU A 114 14.95 5.94 -13.84
CA GLU A 114 15.62 4.88 -13.08
C GLU A 114 14.68 3.71 -12.80
N SER A 115 13.46 3.98 -12.31
CA SER A 115 12.45 2.97 -12.01
C SER A 115 12.05 2.19 -13.29
N ALA A 116 11.76 2.89 -14.38
CA ALA A 116 11.41 2.28 -15.65
C ALA A 116 12.53 1.37 -16.19
N ALA A 117 13.78 1.82 -16.10
CA ALA A 117 14.93 1.05 -16.52
C ALA A 117 15.15 -0.22 -15.66
N ARG A 118 15.04 -0.12 -14.32
CA ARG A 118 15.20 -1.27 -13.41
C ARG A 118 14.09 -2.30 -13.60
N LEU A 119 12.84 -1.84 -13.72
CA LEU A 119 11.66 -2.67 -13.95
C LEU A 119 11.62 -3.27 -15.37
N GLY A 120 12.27 -2.63 -16.34
CA GLY A 120 12.23 -3.03 -17.75
C GLY A 120 10.87 -2.74 -18.39
N VAL A 121 10.26 -1.60 -18.06
CA VAL A 121 8.94 -1.17 -18.56
C VAL A 121 9.03 0.24 -19.16
N ASP A 122 8.22 0.52 -20.18
CA ASP A 122 8.14 1.86 -20.79
C ASP A 122 7.16 2.77 -20.08
N ARG A 123 6.28 2.20 -19.20
CA ARG A 123 5.19 2.89 -18.54
C ARG A 123 4.93 2.28 -17.16
N LEU A 124 4.59 3.14 -16.21
CA LEU A 124 4.06 2.73 -14.91
C LEU A 124 2.53 2.91 -14.87
N ASP A 125 1.82 1.96 -14.27
CA ASP A 125 0.38 2.07 -14.11
C ASP A 125 0.00 3.10 -13.06
N VAL A 126 0.79 3.16 -11.97
CA VAL A 126 0.64 4.15 -10.90
C VAL A 126 2.01 4.70 -10.52
N TYR A 127 2.11 6.01 -10.32
CA TYR A 127 3.31 6.64 -9.82
C TYR A 127 2.97 7.64 -8.72
N TYR A 128 3.67 7.55 -7.60
CA TYR A 128 3.43 8.39 -6.43
C TYR A 128 4.61 9.33 -6.15
N LEU A 129 4.34 10.49 -5.57
CA LEU A 129 5.33 11.22 -4.78
C LEU A 129 5.41 10.51 -3.41
N HIS A 130 6.59 10.02 -3.03
CA HIS A 130 6.81 9.19 -1.86
C HIS A 130 7.08 10.03 -0.61
N ASP A 131 6.43 9.65 0.50
CA ASP A 131 6.58 10.28 1.81
C ASP A 131 6.65 11.81 1.71
N PRO A 132 5.64 12.47 1.10
CA PRO A 132 5.68 13.90 0.83
C PRO A 132 5.80 14.74 2.10
N GLU A 133 5.45 14.18 3.26
CA GLU A 133 5.66 14.77 4.59
C GLU A 133 7.14 15.01 4.95
N ARG A 134 8.07 14.45 4.17
CA ARG A 134 9.53 14.69 4.32
C ARG A 134 9.98 16.03 3.72
N PHE A 135 9.09 16.71 2.96
CA PHE A 135 9.41 17.91 2.18
C PHE A 135 8.46 19.06 2.53
N ASP A 136 8.87 20.29 2.23
CA ASP A 136 7.96 21.42 2.35
C ASP A 136 6.91 21.37 1.21
N PHE A 137 5.64 21.40 1.57
CA PHE A 137 4.55 21.34 0.60
C PHE A 137 4.60 22.46 -0.43
N ALA A 138 4.94 23.70 -0.01
CA ALA A 138 5.01 24.83 -0.95
C ALA A 138 6.08 24.60 -2.01
N ASP A 139 7.19 23.94 -1.65
CA ASP A 139 8.23 23.55 -2.60
C ASP A 139 7.77 22.46 -3.54
N MET A 140 6.96 21.52 -3.06
CA MET A 140 6.44 20.39 -3.85
C MET A 140 5.39 20.79 -4.87
N VAL A 141 4.67 21.90 -4.65
CA VAL A 141 3.54 22.33 -5.49
C VAL A 141 3.77 23.60 -6.30
N LYS A 142 4.91 24.28 -6.11
CA LYS A 142 5.25 25.48 -6.91
C LYS A 142 5.44 25.15 -8.39
N PRO A 143 5.30 26.12 -9.31
CA PRO A 143 5.54 25.88 -10.74
C PRO A 143 6.90 25.23 -11.03
N GLY A 144 6.90 24.19 -11.87
CA GLY A 144 8.10 23.43 -12.24
C GLY A 144 8.60 22.42 -11.19
N SER A 145 7.82 22.21 -10.12
CA SER A 145 8.18 21.31 -9.01
C SER A 145 7.78 19.84 -9.26
N SER A 146 7.86 19.05 -8.20
CA SER A 146 7.53 17.62 -8.20
C SER A 146 6.10 17.35 -8.68
N LEU A 147 5.13 18.18 -8.25
CA LEU A 147 3.74 18.01 -8.66
C LEU A 147 3.53 18.28 -10.15
N ASP A 148 4.20 19.28 -10.70
CA ASP A 148 4.12 19.51 -12.14
C ASP A 148 4.82 18.40 -12.93
N ALA A 149 5.99 17.93 -12.48
CA ALA A 149 6.73 16.86 -13.15
C ALA A 149 5.94 15.56 -13.21
N ILE A 150 5.29 15.14 -12.12
CA ILE A 150 4.48 13.91 -12.13
C ILE A 150 3.24 14.04 -13.04
N ARG A 151 2.65 15.24 -13.12
CA ARG A 151 1.55 15.53 -14.05
C ARG A 151 1.99 15.50 -15.50
N GLU A 152 3.18 16.02 -15.82
CA GLU A 152 3.78 15.96 -17.14
C GLU A 152 4.02 14.52 -17.59
N LEU A 153 4.58 13.66 -16.70
CA LEU A 153 4.75 12.23 -16.99
C LEU A 153 3.41 11.55 -17.33
N LYS A 154 2.34 11.90 -16.61
CA LYS A 154 0.99 11.43 -16.94
C LYS A 154 0.50 11.95 -18.29
N ALA A 155 0.67 13.24 -18.57
CA ALA A 155 0.25 13.85 -19.84
C ALA A 155 0.99 13.25 -21.04
N GLN A 156 2.23 12.82 -20.86
CA GLN A 156 3.03 12.11 -21.87
C GLN A 156 2.61 10.62 -22.02
N GLY A 157 1.69 10.11 -21.21
CA GLY A 157 1.25 8.71 -21.24
C GLY A 157 2.23 7.72 -20.60
N LEU A 158 3.31 8.20 -19.98
CA LEU A 158 4.32 7.39 -19.30
C LEU A 158 3.82 6.86 -17.95
N VAL A 159 2.80 7.50 -17.36
CA VAL A 159 2.16 7.13 -16.10
C VAL A 159 0.64 7.08 -16.30
N GLY A 160 -0.01 6.05 -15.72
CA GLY A 160 -1.46 5.91 -15.77
C GLY A 160 -2.17 6.78 -14.75
N LEU A 161 -1.93 6.54 -13.47
CA LEU A 161 -2.49 7.27 -12.34
C LEU A 161 -1.37 7.92 -11.53
N ILE A 162 -1.58 9.15 -11.09
CA ILE A 162 -0.64 9.88 -10.24
C ILE A 162 -1.22 10.13 -8.86
N GLY A 163 -0.35 10.13 -7.86
CA GLY A 163 -0.78 10.35 -6.48
C GLY A 163 0.34 10.63 -5.50
N VAL A 164 0.00 10.48 -4.23
CA VAL A 164 0.95 10.55 -3.12
C VAL A 164 0.86 9.28 -2.28
N ALA A 165 1.99 8.84 -1.72
CA ALA A 165 2.08 7.69 -0.84
C ALA A 165 2.88 8.07 0.42
N GLY A 166 2.27 7.98 1.60
CA GLY A 166 2.94 8.38 2.85
C GLY A 166 2.13 8.05 4.10
N GLY A 167 2.63 8.49 5.25
CA GLY A 167 2.05 8.21 6.56
C GLY A 167 1.25 9.38 7.14
N ASP A 168 1.59 10.62 6.87
CA ASP A 168 0.94 11.78 7.49
C ASP A 168 -0.41 12.09 6.85
N LEU A 169 -1.48 11.96 7.64
CA LEU A 169 -2.86 12.18 7.17
C LEU A 169 -3.14 13.64 6.80
N GLY A 170 -2.53 14.58 7.50
CA GLY A 170 -2.67 16.01 7.24
C GLY A 170 -2.03 16.37 5.91
N GLU A 171 -0.84 15.85 5.65
CA GLU A 171 -0.15 16.05 4.38
C GLU A 171 -0.91 15.40 3.23
N MET A 172 -1.39 14.15 3.38
CA MET A 172 -2.25 13.51 2.37
C MET A 172 -3.49 14.36 2.03
N ARG A 173 -4.08 15.00 3.04
CA ARG A 173 -5.21 15.92 2.87
C ARG A 173 -4.84 17.12 2.01
N ARG A 174 -3.69 17.75 2.23
CA ARG A 174 -3.23 18.90 1.44
C ARG A 174 -3.13 18.55 -0.04
N TYR A 175 -2.61 17.35 -0.37
CA TYR A 175 -2.55 16.89 -1.76
C TYR A 175 -3.92 16.55 -2.33
N LEU A 176 -4.83 15.96 -1.56
CA LEU A 176 -6.21 15.75 -1.98
C LEU A 176 -6.89 17.07 -2.35
N ASP A 177 -6.70 18.11 -1.52
CA ASP A 177 -7.30 19.44 -1.69
C ASP A 177 -6.77 20.19 -2.95
N THR A 178 -5.63 19.78 -3.52
CA THR A 178 -5.18 20.28 -4.83
C THR A 178 -6.13 19.91 -5.97
N GLY A 179 -6.94 18.86 -5.82
CA GLY A 179 -7.81 18.31 -6.87
C GLY A 179 -7.07 17.59 -8.01
N LEU A 180 -5.74 17.43 -7.90
CA LEU A 180 -4.88 16.91 -8.96
C LEU A 180 -4.56 15.42 -8.82
N MET A 181 -4.84 14.81 -7.66
CA MET A 181 -4.57 13.40 -7.42
C MET A 181 -5.63 12.50 -8.03
N ASP A 182 -5.20 11.36 -8.57
CA ASP A 182 -6.08 10.25 -8.97
C ASP A 182 -6.18 9.20 -7.86
N ILE A 183 -5.12 9.09 -7.04
CA ILE A 183 -4.96 8.02 -6.07
C ILE A 183 -4.14 8.48 -4.86
N ILE A 184 -4.50 8.02 -3.67
CA ILE A 184 -3.74 8.25 -2.43
C ILE A 184 -3.47 6.89 -1.78
N LEU A 185 -2.21 6.64 -1.42
CA LEU A 185 -1.81 5.50 -0.61
C LEU A 185 -1.41 5.99 0.79
N ASN A 186 -2.07 5.45 1.82
CA ASN A 186 -1.69 5.73 3.20
C ASN A 186 -1.43 4.42 3.96
N HIS A 187 -0.45 4.43 4.86
CA HIS A 187 -0.07 3.27 5.64
C HIS A 187 -0.31 3.47 7.13
N ASN A 188 -0.61 2.37 7.84
CA ASN A 188 -0.73 2.28 9.30
C ASN A 188 -1.92 2.99 9.95
N HIS A 189 -2.80 3.70 9.23
CA HIS A 189 -3.89 4.49 9.80
C HIS A 189 -5.28 3.95 9.48
N PHE A 190 -5.36 2.77 8.81
CA PHE A 190 -6.61 2.04 8.61
C PHE A 190 -6.40 0.54 8.83
N THR A 191 -6.48 0.15 10.11
CA THR A 191 -6.30 -1.23 10.59
C THR A 191 -7.33 -1.52 11.69
N LEU A 192 -7.39 -2.75 12.19
CA LEU A 192 -8.19 -3.07 13.38
C LEU A 192 -7.82 -2.22 14.60
N LEU A 193 -6.57 -1.74 14.69
CA LEU A 193 -6.03 -1.01 15.85
C LEU A 193 -6.08 0.51 15.69
N ASP A 194 -6.25 0.99 14.47
CA ASP A 194 -6.26 2.42 14.17
C ASP A 194 -7.16 2.69 12.96
N ARG A 195 -8.05 3.64 13.09
CA ARG A 195 -9.03 4.04 12.07
C ARG A 195 -8.96 5.53 11.78
N SER A 196 -7.86 6.17 12.14
CA SER A 196 -7.68 7.63 12.00
C SER A 196 -7.74 8.11 10.54
N ALA A 197 -7.47 7.23 9.56
CA ALA A 197 -7.62 7.55 8.14
C ALA A 197 -9.09 7.61 7.65
N THR A 198 -10.08 7.20 8.46
CA THR A 198 -11.49 7.14 8.02
C THR A 198 -12.01 8.44 7.41
N PRO A 199 -11.76 9.65 7.98
CA PRO A 199 -12.16 10.89 7.35
C PRO A 199 -11.53 11.11 5.97
N LEU A 200 -10.20 10.89 5.86
CA LEU A 200 -9.48 11.04 4.60
C LEU A 200 -10.02 10.06 3.53
N ILE A 201 -10.29 8.80 3.91
CA ILE A 201 -10.89 7.80 3.01
C ILE A 201 -12.23 8.30 2.46
N THR A 202 -13.10 8.83 3.34
CA THR A 202 -14.41 9.35 2.96
C THR A 202 -14.30 10.51 1.98
N ASP A 203 -13.34 11.41 2.20
CA ASP A 203 -13.13 12.57 1.34
C ASP A 203 -12.50 12.18 0.00
N CYS A 204 -11.59 11.19 -0.03
CA CYS A 204 -11.07 10.62 -1.28
C CYS A 204 -12.22 10.07 -2.14
N VAL A 205 -13.13 9.28 -1.55
CA VAL A 205 -14.30 8.75 -2.26
C VAL A 205 -15.18 9.88 -2.79
N SER A 206 -15.43 10.91 -1.98
CA SER A 206 -16.25 12.07 -2.37
C SER A 206 -15.62 12.87 -3.51
N ALA A 207 -14.28 12.93 -3.55
CA ALA A 207 -13.51 13.61 -4.60
C ALA A 207 -13.27 12.74 -5.85
N GLY A 208 -13.72 11.48 -5.87
CA GLY A 208 -13.46 10.54 -6.96
C GLY A 208 -11.98 10.11 -7.04
N VAL A 209 -11.27 10.15 -5.93
CA VAL A 209 -9.86 9.76 -5.78
C VAL A 209 -9.80 8.35 -5.19
N ALA A 210 -9.01 7.45 -5.79
CA ALA A 210 -8.82 6.11 -5.25
C ALA A 210 -8.06 6.16 -3.92
N PHE A 211 -8.50 5.37 -2.93
CA PHE A 211 -7.74 5.19 -1.71
C PHE A 211 -7.16 3.78 -1.64
N VAL A 212 -5.85 3.69 -1.43
CA VAL A 212 -5.10 2.45 -1.24
C VAL A 212 -4.63 2.40 0.21
N ASN A 213 -5.00 1.32 0.90
CA ASN A 213 -4.56 1.11 2.28
C ASN A 213 -3.32 0.22 2.29
N ALA A 214 -2.28 0.59 3.03
CA ALA A 214 -1.08 -0.23 3.20
C ALA A 214 -0.87 -0.64 4.66
N ALA A 215 -0.11 -1.73 4.86
CA ALA A 215 0.22 -2.29 6.16
C ALA A 215 -1.00 -2.72 7.02
N PRO A 216 -1.95 -3.52 6.49
CA PRO A 216 -3.16 -3.93 7.21
C PRO A 216 -2.86 -4.73 8.48
N TYR A 217 -1.66 -5.29 8.59
CA TYR A 217 -1.21 -6.07 9.74
C TYR A 217 -0.54 -5.24 10.84
N ALA A 218 -0.58 -3.90 10.75
CA ALA A 218 -0.06 -2.99 11.77
C ALA A 218 1.37 -3.37 12.21
N SER A 219 2.33 -3.28 11.30
CA SER A 219 3.73 -3.71 11.48
C SER A 219 3.89 -5.21 11.81
N GLY A 220 2.89 -6.02 11.48
CA GLY A 220 2.88 -7.47 11.69
C GLY A 220 2.32 -7.93 13.04
N ILE A 221 1.98 -7.03 13.95
CA ILE A 221 1.45 -7.38 15.28
C ILE A 221 0.09 -8.12 15.21
N LEU A 222 -0.69 -7.91 14.14
CA LEU A 222 -1.95 -8.60 13.88
C LEU A 222 -1.79 -9.92 13.10
N ALA A 223 -0.56 -10.25 12.65
CA ALA A 223 -0.29 -11.45 11.85
C ALA A 223 0.67 -12.43 12.51
N LYS A 224 1.37 -12.03 13.58
CA LYS A 224 2.37 -12.83 14.27
C LYS A 224 2.02 -12.97 15.75
N PRO A 225 2.51 -14.01 16.44
CA PRO A 225 2.44 -14.07 17.89
C PRO A 225 3.09 -12.83 18.52
N LEU A 226 2.51 -12.29 19.60
CA LEU A 226 3.00 -11.08 20.27
C LEU A 226 4.47 -11.16 20.68
N ALA A 227 4.92 -12.34 21.12
CA ALA A 227 6.33 -12.58 21.50
C ALA A 227 7.31 -12.40 20.34
N SER A 228 6.88 -12.49 19.09
CA SER A 228 7.70 -12.34 17.89
C SER A 228 7.50 -10.99 17.17
N SER A 229 6.65 -10.10 17.71
CA SER A 229 6.31 -8.80 17.11
C SER A 229 6.50 -7.66 18.10
N PRO A 230 7.74 -7.32 18.47
CA PRO A 230 8.01 -6.32 19.50
C PRO A 230 7.77 -4.88 19.03
N ARG A 231 7.35 -4.66 17.79
CA ARG A 231 7.21 -3.31 17.22
C ARG A 231 5.80 -3.06 16.66
N TYR A 232 5.29 -1.88 16.98
CA TYR A 232 4.11 -1.28 16.38
C TYR A 232 4.50 0.12 15.90
N ARG A 233 4.34 0.42 14.62
CA ARG A 233 4.80 1.69 14.03
C ARG A 233 6.26 2.00 14.39
N TYR A 234 7.12 0.99 14.27
CA TYR A 234 8.57 1.06 14.57
C TYR A 234 8.93 1.30 16.06
N GLN A 235 7.94 1.30 16.96
CA GLN A 235 8.11 1.50 18.40
C GLN A 235 7.63 0.26 19.19
N ALA A 236 7.99 0.20 20.47
CA ALA A 236 7.43 -0.80 21.38
C ALA A 236 5.93 -0.55 21.57
N PRO A 237 5.07 -1.58 21.52
CA PRO A 237 3.63 -1.41 21.75
C PRO A 237 3.34 -1.02 23.19
N THR A 238 2.32 -0.18 23.40
CA THR A 238 1.85 0.16 24.75
C THR A 238 1.15 -1.04 25.41
N PRO A 239 1.09 -1.12 26.76
CA PRO A 239 0.38 -2.18 27.45
C PRO A 239 -1.10 -2.32 27.02
N THR A 240 -1.78 -1.20 26.77
CA THR A 240 -3.16 -1.18 26.29
C THR A 240 -3.28 -1.82 24.92
N LEU A 241 -2.36 -1.49 24.00
CA LEU A 241 -2.34 -2.10 22.67
C LEU A 241 -2.07 -3.60 22.73
N VAL A 242 -1.14 -4.04 23.58
CA VAL A 242 -0.85 -5.46 23.82
C VAL A 242 -2.12 -6.18 24.30
N ALA A 243 -2.80 -5.64 25.33
CA ALA A 243 -4.04 -6.21 25.85
C ALA A 243 -5.15 -6.31 24.78
N THR A 244 -5.24 -5.30 23.90
CA THR A 244 -6.19 -5.31 22.77
C THR A 244 -5.85 -6.42 21.78
N VAL A 245 -4.59 -6.59 21.40
CA VAL A 245 -4.16 -7.64 20.47
C VAL A 245 -4.35 -9.04 21.08
N GLU A 246 -4.07 -9.21 22.38
CA GLU A 246 -4.34 -10.47 23.09
C GLU A 246 -5.84 -10.80 23.10
N TRP A 247 -6.69 -9.80 23.33
CA TRP A 247 -8.13 -9.98 23.26
C TRP A 247 -8.57 -10.39 21.84
N LEU A 248 -8.05 -9.72 20.80
CA LEU A 248 -8.31 -10.08 19.41
C LEU A 248 -7.90 -11.52 19.10
N HIS A 249 -6.71 -11.96 19.55
CA HIS A 249 -6.29 -13.34 19.38
C HIS A 249 -7.25 -14.34 20.06
N ARG A 250 -7.68 -14.04 21.29
CA ARG A 250 -8.61 -14.92 22.02
C ARG A 250 -9.96 -15.02 21.32
N ILE A 251 -10.57 -13.86 20.97
CA ILE A 251 -11.89 -13.87 20.34
C ILE A 251 -11.84 -14.52 18.96
N CYS A 252 -10.85 -14.24 18.13
CA CYS A 252 -10.67 -14.92 16.85
C CYS A 252 -10.51 -16.43 17.03
N GLY A 253 -9.76 -16.86 18.07
CA GLY A 253 -9.58 -18.27 18.41
C GLY A 253 -10.87 -19.00 18.75
N THR A 254 -11.83 -18.36 19.45
CA THR A 254 -13.14 -18.97 19.75
C THR A 254 -13.99 -19.22 18.51
N PHE A 255 -13.77 -18.46 17.44
CA PHE A 255 -14.43 -18.67 16.14
C PHE A 255 -13.59 -19.50 15.14
N GLY A 256 -12.41 -19.97 15.54
CA GLY A 256 -11.50 -20.69 14.64
C GLY A 256 -11.00 -19.86 13.45
N VAL A 257 -10.96 -18.54 13.59
CA VAL A 257 -10.51 -17.57 12.58
C VAL A 257 -9.11 -17.08 12.94
N PRO A 258 -8.11 -17.14 12.03
CA PRO A 258 -6.84 -16.48 12.25
C PRO A 258 -7.02 -14.96 12.36
N LEU A 259 -6.38 -14.31 13.36
CA LEU A 259 -6.42 -12.85 13.49
C LEU A 259 -5.93 -12.14 12.20
N ALA A 260 -4.93 -12.71 11.53
CA ALA A 260 -4.43 -12.21 10.25
C ALA A 260 -5.52 -12.17 9.15
N ALA A 261 -6.45 -13.15 9.13
CA ALA A 261 -7.56 -13.15 8.19
C ALA A 261 -8.54 -12.01 8.48
N LEU A 262 -8.88 -11.80 9.75
CA LEU A 262 -9.75 -10.70 10.18
C LEU A 262 -9.11 -9.35 9.86
N ALA A 263 -7.82 -9.16 10.17
CA ALA A 263 -7.09 -7.92 9.92
C ALA A 263 -6.96 -7.58 8.42
N LEU A 264 -6.69 -8.58 7.59
CA LEU A 264 -6.66 -8.39 6.14
C LEU A 264 -8.04 -7.98 5.61
N GLN A 265 -9.07 -8.74 5.99
CA GLN A 265 -10.41 -8.55 5.47
C GLN A 265 -11.09 -7.30 6.03
N PHE A 266 -10.65 -6.77 7.15
CA PHE A 266 -11.06 -5.44 7.63
C PHE A 266 -10.79 -4.36 6.56
N SER A 267 -9.64 -4.43 5.90
CA SER A 267 -9.29 -3.50 4.80
C SER A 267 -9.91 -3.92 3.46
N THR A 268 -9.76 -5.18 3.06
CA THR A 268 -10.14 -5.63 1.72
C THR A 268 -11.65 -5.72 1.49
N ARG A 269 -12.47 -5.72 2.54
CA ARG A 269 -13.94 -5.71 2.47
C ARG A 269 -14.55 -4.33 2.54
N ASP A 270 -13.80 -3.30 2.91
CA ASP A 270 -14.31 -1.94 2.90
C ASP A 270 -14.44 -1.45 1.45
N PRO A 271 -15.65 -1.14 0.97
CA PRO A 271 -15.88 -0.76 -0.42
C PRO A 271 -15.22 0.58 -0.81
N ARG A 272 -14.76 1.35 0.17
CA ARG A 272 -14.05 2.62 -0.04
C ARG A 272 -12.57 2.40 -0.32
N ILE A 273 -12.03 1.22 0.05
CA ILE A 273 -10.63 0.84 -0.18
C ILE A 273 -10.51 0.21 -1.56
N ARG A 274 -9.74 0.85 -2.44
CA ARG A 274 -9.59 0.37 -3.81
C ARG A 274 -8.65 -0.82 -3.92
N SER A 275 -7.59 -0.84 -3.11
CA SER A 275 -6.66 -1.96 -2.98
C SER A 275 -5.97 -1.93 -1.62
N THR A 276 -5.49 -3.08 -1.16
CA THR A 276 -4.74 -3.22 0.09
C THR A 276 -3.34 -3.75 -0.20
N VAL A 277 -2.33 -2.94 0.10
CA VAL A 277 -0.91 -3.31 -0.08
C VAL A 277 -0.44 -4.14 1.11
N VAL A 278 0.01 -5.35 0.81
CA VAL A 278 0.49 -6.29 1.83
C VAL A 278 1.96 -6.63 1.58
N GLY A 279 2.81 -6.25 2.50
CA GLY A 279 4.24 -6.61 2.48
C GLY A 279 4.44 -8.09 2.81
N VAL A 280 5.22 -8.78 1.98
CA VAL A 280 5.60 -10.19 2.19
C VAL A 280 7.10 -10.35 2.00
N SER A 281 7.68 -11.38 2.64
CA SER A 281 9.12 -11.62 2.61
C SER A 281 9.52 -13.02 2.14
N ALA A 282 8.54 -13.91 1.88
CA ALA A 282 8.82 -15.29 1.45
C ALA A 282 7.62 -15.88 0.69
N PRO A 283 7.83 -16.89 -0.20
CA PRO A 283 6.77 -17.52 -0.98
C PRO A 283 5.62 -18.07 -0.12
N GLN A 284 5.95 -18.68 1.03
CA GLN A 284 4.96 -19.27 1.96
C GLN A 284 3.99 -18.21 2.51
N ARG A 285 4.44 -16.96 2.62
CA ARG A 285 3.59 -15.83 3.07
C ARG A 285 2.56 -15.44 2.02
N ILE A 286 2.83 -15.68 0.75
CA ILE A 286 1.83 -15.51 -0.33
C ILE A 286 0.70 -16.52 -0.14
N ASP A 287 1.02 -17.80 0.12
CA ASP A 287 -0.02 -18.80 0.35
C ASP A 287 -0.84 -18.52 1.61
N GLU A 288 -0.20 -18.03 2.68
CA GLU A 288 -0.90 -17.58 3.89
C GLU A 288 -1.83 -16.39 3.59
N LEU A 289 -1.36 -15.41 2.83
CA LEU A 289 -2.15 -14.25 2.41
C LEU A 289 -3.39 -14.68 1.64
N MET A 290 -3.24 -15.56 0.65
CA MET A 290 -4.35 -16.07 -0.16
C MET A 290 -5.35 -16.86 0.67
N ARG A 291 -4.88 -17.71 1.61
CA ARG A 291 -5.77 -18.42 2.55
C ARG A 291 -6.54 -17.46 3.45
N ASN A 292 -5.87 -16.42 3.98
CA ASN A 292 -6.49 -15.40 4.83
C ASN A 292 -7.53 -14.57 4.06
N ALA A 293 -7.24 -14.24 2.80
CA ALA A 293 -8.17 -13.52 1.94
C ALA A 293 -9.45 -14.33 1.64
N ALA A 294 -9.30 -15.65 1.43
CA ALA A 294 -10.41 -16.56 1.13
C ALA A 294 -11.16 -17.07 2.37
N ARG A 295 -10.66 -16.78 3.58
CA ARG A 295 -11.27 -17.31 4.82
C ARG A 295 -12.65 -16.71 5.06
N SER A 296 -13.66 -17.54 5.30
CA SER A 296 -14.95 -17.06 5.78
C SER A 296 -14.82 -16.52 7.20
N ILE A 297 -15.32 -15.31 7.45
CA ILE A 297 -15.36 -14.66 8.75
C ILE A 297 -16.83 -14.55 9.16
N PRO A 298 -17.23 -15.16 10.30
CA PRO A 298 -18.59 -15.05 10.80
C PRO A 298 -18.98 -13.58 11.09
N PRO A 299 -20.19 -13.14 10.70
CA PRO A 299 -20.66 -11.78 10.99
C PRO A 299 -20.59 -11.44 12.49
N GLU A 300 -20.92 -12.40 13.35
CA GLU A 300 -20.91 -12.26 14.80
C GLU A 300 -19.53 -11.88 15.35
N LEU A 301 -18.46 -12.44 14.75
CA LEU A 301 -17.09 -12.03 15.10
C LEU A 301 -16.83 -10.58 14.70
N CYS A 302 -17.27 -10.17 13.52
CA CYS A 302 -17.12 -8.78 13.07
C CYS A 302 -17.86 -7.81 14.02
N GLU A 303 -19.10 -8.11 14.37
CA GLU A 303 -19.91 -7.30 15.30
C GLU A 303 -19.24 -7.16 16.68
N LEU A 304 -18.79 -8.28 17.27
CA LEU A 304 -18.08 -8.25 18.56
C LEU A 304 -16.79 -7.41 18.52
N VAL A 305 -16.07 -7.45 17.42
CA VAL A 305 -14.84 -6.67 17.25
C VAL A 305 -15.17 -5.19 17.03
N GLU A 306 -16.20 -4.88 16.23
CA GLU A 306 -16.66 -3.50 16.02
C GLU A 306 -17.12 -2.87 17.33
N ASP A 307 -17.99 -3.53 18.08
CA ASP A 307 -18.50 -3.03 19.37
C ASP A 307 -17.37 -2.71 20.37
N ARG A 308 -16.34 -3.55 20.39
CA ARG A 308 -15.20 -3.38 21.32
C ARG A 308 -14.22 -2.29 20.91
N LEU A 309 -14.01 -2.13 19.58
CA LEU A 309 -13.01 -1.22 19.01
C LEU A 309 -13.62 0.10 18.51
N ALA A 310 -14.96 0.23 18.54
CA ALA A 310 -15.62 1.50 18.25
C ALA A 310 -15.07 2.61 19.18
N PRO A 311 -14.83 3.82 18.66
CA PRO A 311 -14.51 4.95 19.50
C PRO A 311 -15.59 5.08 20.58
N GLN A 312 -15.21 5.02 21.86
CA GLN A 312 -16.17 5.31 22.92
C GLN A 312 -16.56 6.78 22.77
N THR A 313 -17.78 7.02 22.31
CA THR A 313 -18.39 8.35 22.34
C THR A 313 -18.54 8.74 23.81
N GLY A 314 -17.57 9.50 24.33
CA GLY A 314 -17.64 10.14 25.61
C GLY A 314 -18.26 11.51 25.49
#